data_32322ffa14661ee5084ba29f360e7321
#
_entry.id   32322ffa14661ee5084ba29f360e7321
#
_cell.length_a   1.000
_cell.length_b   1.000
_cell.length_c   1.000
_cell.angle_alpha   90.00
_cell.angle_beta   90.00
_cell.angle_gamma   90.00
#
_symmetry.space_group_name_H-M   'P 1'
#
loop_
_entity.id
_entity.type
_entity.pdbx_description
1 polymer ?
#
loop_
_entity_poly.entity_id
_entity_poly.type
_entity_poly.pdbx_seq_one_letter_code
_entity_poly.pdbx_strand_id
1 'polypeptide(L)'
;MFSIKTKVIGLLGSLMIAGTAAVAQDNAALIDALVRKGILSDQEAEDLRADLANENAASVLMTSKTPNLSKLVVSGRIQYQYVNLNTDIAGTTADPATVNHAFLRRIRLGFKASFLNDWSSFINYDFGSNNFDAAYIEKIFNPTWTLQAGFKKAPIGYEEYFVSSGAQKAIERSTVTRYFVESNNGRRLGGGKYRQGVWLLGKVPSGLTWEFAITNPEATGVTSSDTIATGAAANNTFAYWANVGYKKSLAENKGTFTTGASYGFLPDQGGKTLGAGNDLTVWSIYADLRYSQFSLLGEYFGSDNEKGASATRDSSSNGYWVMATYRTGAFEPVIRHSFTDSDGRGIQLGDGIRSAASGGTHDKLTEWFFGANWYIVGNEAKHEVKLQAGYMTGESKDIPITGVSAKATVDGFRSMMQVNF
;
A
#
# COMPACT_ATOMS: atom_id res chain seq x y z
N MET A 1 -41.54 -0.13 7.00
CA MET A 1 -41.15 0.15 5.62
C MET A 1 -39.65 -0.23 5.46
N PHE A 2 -39.37 -1.51 5.20
CA PHE A 2 -38.00 -2.02 5.08
C PHE A 2 -37.43 -1.68 3.70
N SER A 3 -36.31 -0.98 3.69
CA SER A 3 -35.65 -0.45 2.50
C SER A 3 -35.18 -1.56 1.56
N ILE A 4 -35.37 -1.37 0.26
CA ILE A 4 -34.91 -2.23 -0.85
C ILE A 4 -33.41 -2.58 -0.77
N LYS A 5 -32.61 -1.75 -0.10
CA LYS A 5 -31.17 -1.96 0.11
C LYS A 5 -30.81 -3.23 0.88
N THR A 6 -31.64 -3.64 1.81
CA THR A 6 -31.38 -4.84 2.65
C THR A 6 -31.63 -6.16 1.88
N LYS A 7 -32.47 -6.14 0.86
CA LYS A 7 -32.75 -7.34 0.04
C LYS A 7 -31.68 -7.67 -0.98
N VAL A 8 -30.94 -6.66 -1.45
CA VAL A 8 -29.84 -6.85 -2.42
C VAL A 8 -28.61 -7.48 -1.75
N ILE A 9 -28.33 -7.12 -0.50
CA ILE A 9 -27.19 -7.69 0.26
C ILE A 9 -27.45 -9.17 0.61
N GLY A 10 -28.71 -9.53 0.94
CA GLY A 10 -29.08 -10.92 1.22
C GLY A 10 -29.01 -11.83 -0.02
N LEU A 11 -29.28 -11.30 -1.21
CA LEU A 11 -29.25 -12.07 -2.45
C LEU A 11 -27.80 -12.34 -2.95
N LEU A 12 -26.91 -11.39 -2.73
CA LEU A 12 -25.49 -11.55 -3.06
C LEU A 12 -24.76 -12.55 -2.13
N GLY A 13 -25.15 -12.59 -0.85
CA GLY A 13 -24.59 -13.53 0.12
C GLY A 13 -24.96 -15.00 -0.14
N SER A 14 -26.17 -15.24 -0.63
CA SER A 14 -26.65 -16.63 -0.88
C SER A 14 -26.18 -17.23 -2.21
N LEU A 15 -25.76 -16.43 -3.19
CA LEU A 15 -25.21 -16.92 -4.46
C LEU A 15 -23.73 -17.38 -4.35
N MET A 16 -23.00 -16.97 -3.31
CA MET A 16 -21.58 -17.29 -3.15
C MET A 16 -21.27 -18.68 -2.57
N ILE A 17 -22.25 -19.38 -2.02
CA ILE A 17 -21.97 -20.64 -1.28
C ILE A 17 -22.13 -21.89 -2.15
N ALA A 18 -22.77 -21.82 -3.31
CA ALA A 18 -23.13 -23.01 -4.09
C ALA A 18 -22.15 -23.43 -5.20
N GLY A 19 -21.12 -22.61 -5.50
CA GLY A 19 -20.27 -22.78 -6.70
C GLY A 19 -18.85 -23.35 -6.48
N THR A 20 -18.36 -23.47 -5.24
CA THR A 20 -16.91 -23.67 -4.99
C THR A 20 -16.45 -25.13 -4.86
N ALA A 21 -17.34 -26.11 -4.85
CA ALA A 21 -16.97 -27.50 -4.58
C ALA A 21 -16.54 -28.32 -5.81
N ALA A 22 -16.86 -27.91 -7.03
CA ALA A 22 -16.71 -28.78 -8.20
C ALA A 22 -15.37 -28.65 -8.95
N VAL A 23 -14.68 -27.49 -8.90
CA VAL A 23 -13.48 -27.24 -9.71
C VAL A 23 -12.17 -27.58 -8.98
N ALA A 24 -12.15 -27.54 -7.66
CA ALA A 24 -10.96 -27.85 -6.86
C ALA A 24 -10.63 -29.36 -6.84
N GLN A 25 -11.60 -30.21 -7.10
CA GLN A 25 -11.43 -31.66 -7.02
C GLN A 25 -10.71 -32.25 -8.24
N ASP A 26 -10.81 -31.65 -9.41
CA ASP A 26 -10.19 -32.14 -10.66
C ASP A 26 -8.67 -31.92 -10.70
N ASN A 27 -8.18 -30.79 -10.20
CA ASN A 27 -6.76 -30.47 -10.28
C ASN A 27 -5.90 -31.29 -9.31
N ALA A 28 -6.40 -31.57 -8.11
CA ALA A 28 -5.70 -32.41 -7.15
C ALA A 28 -5.53 -33.86 -7.67
N ALA A 29 -6.58 -34.41 -8.26
CA ALA A 29 -6.55 -35.77 -8.85
C ALA A 29 -5.58 -35.83 -10.05
N LEU A 30 -5.47 -34.77 -10.85
CA LEU A 30 -4.52 -34.69 -11.95
C LEU A 30 -3.07 -34.68 -11.45
N ILE A 31 -2.78 -33.85 -10.45
CA ILE A 31 -1.44 -33.75 -9.85
C ILE A 31 -1.04 -35.09 -9.24
N ASP A 32 -1.94 -35.76 -8.50
CA ASP A 32 -1.70 -37.07 -7.93
C ASP A 32 -1.45 -38.15 -9.02
N ALA A 33 -2.11 -38.04 -10.16
CA ALA A 33 -1.87 -38.90 -11.28
C ALA A 33 -0.49 -38.69 -11.94
N LEU A 34 -0.03 -37.41 -12.00
CA LEU A 34 1.30 -37.05 -12.53
C LEU A 34 2.42 -37.52 -11.61
N VAL A 35 2.24 -37.41 -10.29
CA VAL A 35 3.19 -37.94 -9.29
C VAL A 35 3.28 -39.47 -9.41
N ARG A 36 2.13 -40.19 -9.46
CA ARG A 36 2.12 -41.65 -9.61
C ARG A 36 2.77 -42.15 -10.91
N LYS A 37 2.77 -41.33 -11.96
CA LYS A 37 3.46 -41.64 -13.23
C LYS A 37 4.93 -41.20 -13.23
N GLY A 38 5.45 -40.66 -12.15
CA GLY A 38 6.83 -40.16 -12.05
C GLY A 38 7.14 -38.98 -12.95
N ILE A 39 6.12 -38.21 -13.40
CA ILE A 39 6.26 -37.03 -14.23
C ILE A 39 6.57 -35.79 -13.35
N LEU A 40 6.03 -35.80 -12.11
CA LEU A 40 6.32 -34.80 -11.07
C LEU A 40 6.91 -35.49 -9.86
N SER A 41 7.91 -34.88 -9.24
CA SER A 41 8.36 -35.25 -7.90
C SER A 41 7.35 -34.81 -6.84
N ASP A 42 7.40 -35.36 -5.65
CA ASP A 42 6.54 -34.91 -4.54
C ASP A 42 6.71 -33.42 -4.22
N GLN A 43 7.94 -32.92 -4.34
CA GLN A 43 8.22 -31.49 -4.11
C GLN A 43 7.59 -30.59 -5.19
N GLU A 44 7.75 -30.95 -6.46
CA GLU A 44 7.13 -30.20 -7.58
C GLU A 44 5.59 -30.25 -7.50
N ALA A 45 5.04 -31.34 -7.02
CA ALA A 45 3.60 -31.47 -6.81
C ALA A 45 3.10 -30.58 -5.65
N GLU A 46 3.86 -30.46 -4.56
CA GLU A 46 3.55 -29.53 -3.47
C GLU A 46 3.65 -28.08 -3.92
N ASP A 47 4.69 -27.72 -4.66
CA ASP A 47 4.87 -26.37 -5.22
C ASP A 47 3.71 -26.03 -6.19
N LEU A 48 3.33 -26.98 -7.06
CA LEU A 48 2.22 -26.81 -7.98
C LEU A 48 0.87 -26.73 -7.26
N ARG A 49 0.65 -27.50 -6.17
CA ARG A 49 -0.53 -27.38 -5.32
C ARG A 49 -0.57 -26.03 -4.60
N ALA A 50 0.59 -25.53 -4.14
CA ALA A 50 0.70 -24.21 -3.54
C ALA A 50 0.39 -23.10 -4.54
N ASP A 51 0.88 -23.19 -5.77
CA ASP A 51 0.59 -22.26 -6.86
C ASP A 51 -0.89 -22.28 -7.26
N LEU A 52 -1.46 -23.47 -7.43
CA LEU A 52 -2.90 -23.65 -7.71
C LEU A 52 -3.78 -23.20 -6.54
N ALA A 53 -3.35 -23.40 -5.29
CA ALA A 53 -4.05 -22.87 -4.14
C ALA A 53 -3.93 -21.32 -4.05
N ASN A 54 -2.82 -20.73 -4.51
CA ASN A 54 -2.66 -19.29 -4.67
C ASN A 54 -3.55 -18.74 -5.81
N GLU A 55 -3.73 -19.50 -6.89
CA GLU A 55 -4.68 -19.16 -7.95
C GLU A 55 -6.14 -19.40 -7.53
N ASN A 56 -6.42 -20.44 -6.73
CA ASN A 56 -7.75 -20.79 -6.24
C ASN A 56 -8.20 -20.00 -4.99
N ALA A 57 -7.33 -19.24 -4.35
CA ALA A 57 -7.72 -18.29 -3.28
C ALA A 57 -8.60 -17.12 -3.80
N ALA A 58 -8.80 -17.07 -5.10
CA ALA A 58 -9.74 -16.18 -5.75
C ALA A 58 -10.86 -17.02 -6.40
N SER A 59 -12.10 -16.82 -5.97
CA SER A 59 -13.26 -17.48 -6.60
C SER A 59 -13.34 -17.08 -8.07
N VAL A 60 -13.29 -18.06 -8.96
CA VAL A 60 -13.41 -17.84 -10.41
C VAL A 60 -14.88 -17.97 -10.80
N LEU A 61 -15.48 -16.88 -11.23
CA LEU A 61 -16.83 -16.88 -11.82
C LEU A 61 -16.69 -16.82 -13.34
N MET A 62 -16.96 -17.93 -14.02
CA MET A 62 -16.99 -17.96 -15.48
C MET A 62 -18.39 -18.33 -15.96
N THR A 63 -18.90 -17.61 -16.96
CA THR A 63 -20.12 -18.00 -17.65
C THR A 63 -19.80 -18.34 -19.10
N SER A 64 -20.34 -19.44 -19.60
CA SER A 64 -20.17 -19.87 -21.00
C SER A 64 -20.77 -18.88 -22.02
N LYS A 65 -21.47 -17.85 -21.55
CA LYS A 65 -22.15 -16.85 -22.39
C LYS A 65 -21.37 -15.53 -22.53
N THR A 66 -20.20 -15.38 -21.90
CA THR A 66 -19.40 -14.16 -22.01
C THR A 66 -18.31 -14.36 -23.05
N PRO A 67 -18.48 -13.84 -24.28
CA PRO A 67 -17.47 -13.98 -25.32
C PRO A 67 -16.14 -13.39 -24.89
N ASN A 68 -15.05 -14.09 -25.16
CA ASN A 68 -13.68 -13.63 -24.92
C ASN A 68 -13.24 -13.49 -23.44
N LEU A 69 -14.11 -13.70 -22.46
CA LEU A 69 -13.71 -13.75 -21.05
C LEU A 69 -13.08 -15.13 -20.75
N SER A 70 -11.80 -15.14 -20.40
CA SER A 70 -11.06 -16.36 -20.08
C SER A 70 -10.97 -16.64 -18.58
N LYS A 71 -10.96 -15.59 -17.76
CA LYS A 71 -10.88 -15.73 -16.28
C LYS A 71 -11.51 -14.50 -15.61
N LEU A 72 -12.29 -14.74 -14.55
CA LEU A 72 -12.76 -13.71 -13.63
C LEU A 72 -12.35 -14.11 -12.21
N VAL A 73 -11.56 -13.26 -11.56
CA VAL A 73 -11.09 -13.45 -10.20
C VAL A 73 -11.77 -12.43 -9.31
N VAL A 74 -12.35 -12.89 -8.21
CA VAL A 74 -12.93 -12.05 -7.16
C VAL A 74 -12.02 -12.15 -5.94
N SER A 75 -11.68 -11.03 -5.33
CA SER A 75 -10.85 -10.98 -4.13
C SER A 75 -11.42 -9.97 -3.15
N GLY A 76 -11.17 -10.16 -1.88
CA GLY A 76 -11.66 -9.23 -0.87
C GLY A 76 -10.75 -9.14 0.34
N ARG A 77 -10.99 -8.06 1.13
CA ARG A 77 -10.29 -7.83 2.39
C ARG A 77 -11.16 -7.06 3.34
N ILE A 78 -11.23 -7.56 4.58
CA ILE A 78 -11.80 -6.82 5.71
C ILE A 78 -10.70 -6.63 6.75
N GLN A 79 -10.51 -5.39 7.21
CA GLN A 79 -9.61 -5.04 8.30
C GLN A 79 -10.39 -4.27 9.37
N TYR A 80 -10.47 -4.84 10.57
CA TYR A 80 -11.04 -4.21 11.76
C TYR A 80 -9.91 -3.83 12.70
N GLN A 81 -9.83 -2.56 13.06
CA GLN A 81 -8.72 -1.99 13.84
C GLN A 81 -9.25 -1.35 15.11
N TYR A 82 -8.55 -1.58 16.21
CA TYR A 82 -8.67 -0.85 17.47
C TYR A 82 -7.45 0.05 17.63
N VAL A 83 -7.63 1.23 18.18
CA VAL A 83 -6.60 2.22 18.48
C VAL A 83 -6.87 2.86 19.84
N ASN A 84 -5.81 2.94 20.65
CA ASN A 84 -5.77 3.73 21.87
C ASN A 84 -4.45 4.51 21.87
N LEU A 85 -4.51 5.82 21.64
CA LEU A 85 -3.34 6.69 21.56
C LEU A 85 -3.54 7.91 22.46
N ASN A 86 -2.53 8.24 23.22
CA ASN A 86 -2.43 9.47 24.01
C ASN A 86 -1.45 10.42 23.34
N THR A 87 -1.85 11.67 23.12
CA THR A 87 -0.99 12.73 22.58
C THR A 87 -0.81 13.80 23.64
N ASP A 88 0.43 14.05 24.02
CA ASP A 88 0.82 15.10 24.96
C ASP A 88 1.58 16.22 24.24
N ILE A 89 1.33 17.45 24.62
CA ILE A 89 1.93 18.65 23.99
C ILE A 89 2.68 19.43 25.09
N ALA A 90 4.00 19.45 24.97
CA ALA A 90 4.84 20.13 25.95
C ALA A 90 4.51 21.63 26.04
N GLY A 91 4.45 22.15 27.27
CA GLY A 91 4.17 23.56 27.54
C GLY A 91 2.68 23.90 27.54
N THR A 92 1.78 22.92 27.43
CA THR A 92 0.35 23.13 27.67
C THR A 92 -0.05 22.53 29.03
N THR A 93 -1.07 23.09 29.65
CA THR A 93 -1.70 22.55 30.85
C THR A 93 -2.97 21.74 30.53
N ALA A 94 -3.27 21.57 29.25
CA ALA A 94 -4.42 20.78 28.82
C ALA A 94 -4.11 19.27 29.01
N ASP A 95 -5.16 18.50 29.35
CA ASP A 95 -5.05 17.06 29.38
C ASP A 95 -4.62 16.51 28.02
N PRO A 96 -3.85 15.41 27.99
CA PRO A 96 -3.47 14.76 26.75
C PRO A 96 -4.67 14.42 25.89
N ALA A 97 -4.55 14.64 24.58
CA ALA A 97 -5.58 14.26 23.64
C ALA A 97 -5.58 12.75 23.44
N THR A 98 -6.60 12.08 23.94
CA THR A 98 -6.76 10.63 23.88
C THR A 98 -7.69 10.24 22.73
N VAL A 99 -7.23 9.31 21.89
CA VAL A 99 -8.03 8.63 20.88
C VAL A 99 -8.22 7.18 21.32
N ASN A 100 -9.47 6.75 21.51
CA ASN A 100 -9.79 5.40 21.97
C ASN A 100 -11.04 4.92 21.23
N HIS A 101 -10.87 4.15 20.14
CA HIS A 101 -12.01 3.62 19.39
C HIS A 101 -11.60 2.44 18.48
N ALA A 102 -12.62 1.73 18.00
CA ALA A 102 -12.48 0.67 17.01
C ALA A 102 -13.25 1.03 15.74
N PHE A 103 -12.73 0.61 14.58
CA PHE A 103 -13.30 0.96 13.28
C PHE A 103 -12.93 -0.04 12.19
N LEU A 104 -13.73 -0.06 11.12
CA LEU A 104 -13.42 -0.78 9.91
C LEU A 104 -12.39 0.01 9.10
N ARG A 105 -11.16 -0.45 9.13
CA ARG A 105 -10.01 0.23 8.49
C ARG A 105 -10.06 0.12 6.97
N ARG A 106 -10.47 -1.06 6.46
CA ARG A 106 -10.66 -1.34 5.03
C ARG A 106 -11.75 -2.38 4.85
N ILE A 107 -12.57 -2.18 3.85
CA ILE A 107 -13.54 -3.15 3.34
C ILE A 107 -13.39 -3.14 1.84
N ARG A 108 -12.60 -4.08 1.29
CA ARG A 108 -12.26 -4.08 -0.13
C ARG A 108 -12.90 -5.24 -0.87
N LEU A 109 -13.34 -4.97 -2.08
CA LEU A 109 -13.77 -5.98 -3.03
C LEU A 109 -13.16 -5.67 -4.38
N GLY A 110 -12.47 -6.63 -4.95
CA GLY A 110 -11.76 -6.52 -6.20
C GLY A 110 -12.19 -7.55 -7.23
N PHE A 111 -12.15 -7.15 -8.49
CA PHE A 111 -12.46 -7.99 -9.65
C PHE A 111 -11.32 -7.86 -10.66
N LYS A 112 -10.75 -9.00 -11.08
CA LYS A 112 -9.82 -9.05 -12.21
C LYS A 112 -10.42 -9.92 -13.29
N ALA A 113 -10.73 -9.32 -14.45
CA ALA A 113 -11.21 -10.02 -15.62
C ALA A 113 -10.06 -10.13 -16.64
N SER A 114 -9.77 -11.34 -17.12
CA SER A 114 -8.83 -11.60 -18.21
C SER A 114 -9.59 -11.96 -19.47
N PHE A 115 -9.21 -11.38 -20.62
CA PHE A 115 -9.87 -11.56 -21.90
C PHE A 115 -8.87 -11.45 -23.06
N LEU A 116 -9.19 -12.05 -24.19
CA LEU A 116 -8.34 -12.04 -25.40
C LEU A 116 -6.86 -12.45 -25.12
N ASN A 117 -6.65 -13.39 -24.18
CA ASN A 117 -5.37 -13.99 -23.77
C ASN A 117 -4.33 -13.04 -23.14
N ASP A 118 -4.30 -11.76 -23.49
CA ASP A 118 -3.25 -10.81 -23.13
C ASP A 118 -3.80 -9.46 -22.66
N TRP A 119 -5.12 -9.33 -22.55
CA TRP A 119 -5.80 -8.18 -21.95
C TRP A 119 -6.38 -8.55 -20.59
N SER A 120 -6.34 -7.63 -19.66
CA SER A 120 -7.11 -7.73 -18.42
C SER A 120 -7.63 -6.37 -17.96
N SER A 121 -8.64 -6.39 -17.13
CA SER A 121 -9.08 -5.22 -16.36
C SER A 121 -9.07 -5.56 -14.89
N PHE A 122 -8.75 -4.59 -14.07
CA PHE A 122 -8.76 -4.71 -12.61
C PHE A 122 -9.54 -3.56 -12.01
N ILE A 123 -10.45 -3.88 -11.13
CA ILE A 123 -11.23 -2.91 -10.34
C ILE A 123 -11.15 -3.36 -8.89
N ASN A 124 -10.77 -2.46 -7.99
CA ASN A 124 -10.77 -2.69 -6.56
C ASN A 124 -11.37 -1.47 -5.85
N TYR A 125 -12.44 -1.69 -5.12
CA TYR A 125 -13.17 -0.65 -4.40
C TYR A 125 -13.05 -0.84 -2.89
N ASP A 126 -12.75 0.22 -2.17
CA ASP A 126 -12.68 0.25 -0.71
C ASP A 126 -13.91 0.94 -0.14
N PHE A 127 -14.87 0.14 0.33
CA PHE A 127 -16.11 0.63 0.95
C PHE A 127 -15.86 1.37 2.27
N GLY A 128 -14.74 1.10 2.94
CA GLY A 128 -14.36 1.80 4.18
C GLY A 128 -13.96 3.25 3.94
N SER A 129 -13.34 3.55 2.81
CA SER A 129 -12.97 4.91 2.40
C SER A 129 -13.91 5.50 1.34
N ASN A 130 -14.87 4.71 0.86
CA ASN A 130 -15.79 5.06 -0.22
C ASN A 130 -15.06 5.53 -1.49
N ASN A 131 -14.01 4.81 -1.89
CA ASN A 131 -13.17 5.19 -3.02
C ASN A 131 -12.58 3.96 -3.73
N PHE A 132 -12.18 4.11 -4.98
CA PHE A 132 -11.41 3.09 -5.66
C PHE A 132 -9.98 3.02 -5.10
N ASP A 133 -9.49 1.79 -4.91
CA ASP A 133 -8.08 1.48 -4.63
C ASP A 133 -7.31 1.26 -5.93
N ALA A 134 -7.98 0.80 -6.98
CA ALA A 134 -7.47 0.72 -8.35
C ALA A 134 -8.61 0.51 -9.34
N ALA A 135 -8.48 1.05 -10.55
CA ALA A 135 -9.34 0.77 -11.70
C ALA A 135 -8.52 0.99 -12.98
N TYR A 136 -8.07 -0.09 -13.63
CA TYR A 136 -7.23 0.03 -14.82
C TYR A 136 -7.44 -1.12 -15.82
N ILE A 137 -7.06 -0.86 -17.05
CA ILE A 137 -6.94 -1.83 -18.13
C ILE A 137 -5.45 -2.16 -18.28
N GLU A 138 -5.16 -3.42 -18.53
CA GLU A 138 -3.81 -3.95 -18.71
C GLU A 138 -3.69 -4.67 -20.04
N LYS A 139 -2.59 -4.42 -20.77
CA LYS A 139 -2.18 -5.15 -21.99
C LYS A 139 -0.79 -5.73 -21.75
N ILE A 140 -0.66 -7.04 -21.86
CA ILE A 140 0.62 -7.74 -21.86
C ILE A 140 1.07 -7.89 -23.30
N PHE A 141 2.14 -7.21 -23.71
CA PHE A 141 2.68 -7.33 -25.07
C PHE A 141 3.52 -8.61 -25.26
N ASN A 142 4.30 -8.91 -24.22
CA ASN A 142 5.16 -10.10 -24.13
C ASN A 142 5.58 -10.29 -22.66
N PRO A 143 6.33 -11.35 -22.31
CA PRO A 143 6.77 -11.59 -20.93
C PRO A 143 7.56 -10.44 -20.29
N THR A 144 8.15 -9.55 -21.10
CA THR A 144 8.98 -8.42 -20.64
C THR A 144 8.15 -7.14 -20.45
N TRP A 145 7.17 -6.86 -21.31
CA TRP A 145 6.51 -5.56 -21.36
C TRP A 145 5.01 -5.63 -21.10
N THR A 146 4.54 -4.79 -20.21
CA THR A 146 3.11 -4.62 -19.86
C THR A 146 2.76 -3.14 -19.84
N LEU A 147 1.63 -2.77 -20.43
CA LEU A 147 1.05 -1.44 -20.37
C LEU A 147 -0.20 -1.47 -19.50
N GLN A 148 -0.34 -0.49 -18.63
CA GLN A 148 -1.55 -0.28 -17.83
C GLN A 148 -2.02 1.16 -18.03
N ALA A 149 -3.34 1.36 -18.13
CA ALA A 149 -3.96 2.68 -18.23
C ALA A 149 -5.19 2.76 -17.33
N GLY A 150 -5.32 3.82 -16.55
CA GLY A 150 -6.45 4.02 -15.65
C GLY A 150 -6.05 4.69 -14.34
N PHE A 151 -6.57 4.18 -13.22
CA PHE A 151 -6.38 4.73 -11.89
C PHE A 151 -5.66 3.72 -11.00
N LYS A 152 -4.46 4.04 -10.56
CA LYS A 152 -3.67 3.26 -9.61
C LYS A 152 -2.64 4.13 -8.89
N LYS A 153 -1.87 3.55 -8.01
CA LYS A 153 -0.80 4.27 -7.31
C LYS A 153 0.34 4.64 -8.25
N ALA A 154 0.97 5.79 -7.99
CA ALA A 154 2.24 6.14 -8.61
C ALA A 154 3.37 5.24 -8.07
N PRO A 155 4.37 4.86 -8.89
CA PRO A 155 5.40 3.89 -8.53
C PRO A 155 6.50 4.48 -7.65
N ILE A 156 6.12 4.97 -6.47
CA ILE A 156 7.03 5.52 -5.46
C ILE A 156 6.66 5.06 -4.06
N GLY A 157 7.68 4.81 -3.25
CA GLY A 157 7.52 4.34 -1.87
C GLY A 157 7.32 2.82 -1.80
N TYR A 158 8.38 2.09 -1.40
CA TYR A 158 8.34 0.62 -1.32
C TYR A 158 7.18 0.14 -0.46
N GLU A 159 7.04 0.69 0.74
CA GLU A 159 5.98 0.33 1.68
C GLU A 159 4.57 0.69 1.17
N GLU A 160 4.43 1.76 0.38
CA GLU A 160 3.13 2.17 -0.18
C GLU A 160 2.78 1.46 -1.47
N TYR A 161 3.74 1.36 -2.40
CA TYR A 161 3.48 0.88 -3.75
C TYR A 161 3.62 -0.64 -3.88
N PHE A 162 4.74 -1.20 -3.40
CA PHE A 162 5.06 -2.62 -3.59
C PHE A 162 4.50 -3.53 -2.48
N VAL A 163 4.24 -2.98 -1.28
CA VAL A 163 3.66 -3.75 -0.18
C VAL A 163 2.15 -3.49 -0.10
N SER A 164 1.36 -4.51 -0.41
CA SER A 164 -0.09 -4.41 -0.26
C SER A 164 -0.48 -4.14 1.20
N SER A 165 -1.60 -3.47 1.42
CA SER A 165 -2.07 -3.20 2.78
C SER A 165 -2.38 -4.46 3.60
N GLY A 166 -2.59 -5.61 2.95
CA GLY A 166 -2.75 -6.90 3.63
C GLY A 166 -1.42 -7.52 4.03
N ALA A 167 -0.37 -7.31 3.24
CA ALA A 167 0.96 -7.84 3.50
C ALA A 167 1.78 -7.00 4.49
N GLN A 168 1.26 -5.87 4.95
CA GLN A 168 1.96 -5.03 5.93
C GLN A 168 2.22 -5.79 7.23
N LYS A 169 3.46 -5.73 7.71
CA LYS A 169 3.91 -6.36 8.95
C LYS A 169 3.65 -5.47 10.17
N ALA A 170 3.82 -4.17 10.06
CA ALA A 170 3.29 -3.19 11.01
C ALA A 170 1.84 -2.82 10.66
N ILE A 171 1.03 -2.49 11.65
CA ILE A 171 -0.42 -2.26 11.47
C ILE A 171 -0.70 -1.10 10.51
N GLU A 172 0.07 -0.02 10.62
CA GLU A 172 0.00 1.13 9.71
C GLU A 172 1.36 1.37 9.06
N ARG A 173 1.38 2.14 7.99
CA ARG A 173 2.61 2.57 7.32
C ARG A 173 3.45 3.47 8.23
N SER A 174 4.75 3.50 7.97
CA SER A 174 5.70 4.35 8.67
C SER A 174 5.34 5.84 8.51
N THR A 175 5.78 6.64 9.46
CA THR A 175 5.57 8.10 9.43
C THR A 175 6.15 8.73 8.18
N VAL A 176 7.33 8.29 7.77
CA VAL A 176 8.02 8.80 6.58
C VAL A 176 7.28 8.44 5.29
N THR A 177 6.84 7.20 5.14
CA THR A 177 6.03 6.81 3.96
C THR A 177 4.76 7.65 3.87
N ARG A 178 4.08 7.89 5.00
CA ARG A 178 2.89 8.74 5.01
C ARG A 178 3.19 10.18 4.66
N TYR A 179 4.28 10.75 5.16
CA TYR A 179 4.66 12.13 4.88
C TYR A 179 5.02 12.34 3.40
N PHE A 180 5.87 11.47 2.83
CA PHE A 180 6.34 11.62 1.46
C PHE A 180 5.30 11.21 0.41
N VAL A 181 4.54 10.16 0.65
CA VAL A 181 3.76 9.46 -0.40
C VAL A 181 2.26 9.71 -0.31
N GLU A 182 1.66 9.81 0.89
CA GLU A 182 0.21 10.02 1.02
C GLU A 182 -0.21 11.39 0.50
N SER A 183 -1.50 11.51 0.16
CA SER A 183 -2.09 12.72 -0.43
C SER A 183 -1.69 13.99 0.33
N ASN A 184 -1.37 15.02 -0.41
CA ASN A 184 -1.05 16.33 0.14
C ASN A 184 -2.26 16.88 0.90
N ASN A 185 -2.04 17.27 2.14
CA ASN A 185 -3.02 17.88 3.03
C ASN A 185 -2.60 19.31 3.46
N GLY A 186 -1.66 19.91 2.72
CA GLY A 186 -1.03 21.18 3.05
C GLY A 186 0.32 21.04 3.77
N ARG A 187 0.59 19.86 4.38
CA ARG A 187 1.86 19.55 5.07
C ARG A 187 2.55 18.33 4.48
N ARG A 188 1.84 17.19 4.32
CA ARG A 188 2.38 16.02 3.60
C ARG A 188 2.68 16.39 2.15
N LEU A 189 3.68 15.75 1.57
CA LEU A 189 4.17 16.12 0.24
C LEU A 189 3.25 15.67 -0.90
N GLY A 190 2.55 14.54 -0.74
CA GLY A 190 1.71 14.03 -1.83
C GLY A 190 2.50 13.47 -3.00
N GLY A 191 3.76 13.05 -2.76
CA GLY A 191 4.67 12.54 -3.76
C GLY A 191 4.29 11.20 -4.38
N GLY A 192 3.19 10.61 -4.01
CA GLY A 192 2.74 9.33 -4.54
C GLY A 192 1.22 9.22 -4.51
N LYS A 193 0.70 8.06 -4.07
CA LYS A 193 -0.73 7.76 -3.93
C LYS A 193 -1.41 7.46 -5.26
N TYR A 194 -2.74 7.51 -5.28
CA TYR A 194 -3.54 7.16 -6.44
C TYR A 194 -3.61 8.29 -7.45
N ARG A 195 -3.42 7.93 -8.73
CA ARG A 195 -3.44 8.88 -9.85
C ARG A 195 -4.09 8.24 -11.07
N GLN A 196 -4.64 9.05 -11.93
CA GLN A 196 -5.05 8.63 -13.27
C GLN A 196 -3.85 8.80 -14.22
N GLY A 197 -3.60 7.82 -15.07
CA GLY A 197 -2.48 7.89 -16.00
C GLY A 197 -2.22 6.59 -16.75
N VAL A 198 -0.99 6.48 -17.25
CA VAL A 198 -0.49 5.35 -18.02
C VAL A 198 0.82 4.88 -17.39
N TRP A 199 0.99 3.57 -17.25
CA TRP A 199 2.17 2.91 -16.70
C TRP A 199 2.73 1.90 -17.70
N LEU A 200 4.02 1.99 -17.97
CA LEU A 200 4.76 1.00 -18.74
C LEU A 200 5.65 0.21 -17.78
N LEU A 201 5.36 -1.07 -17.62
CA LEU A 201 6.06 -1.97 -16.73
C LEU A 201 6.97 -2.89 -17.53
N GLY A 202 8.12 -3.20 -16.96
CA GLY A 202 9.05 -4.14 -17.56
C GLY A 202 9.71 -5.05 -16.55
N LYS A 203 10.05 -6.27 -17.00
CA LYS A 203 10.80 -7.25 -16.21
C LYS A 203 11.59 -8.17 -17.11
N VAL A 204 12.72 -8.66 -16.59
CA VAL A 204 13.52 -9.70 -17.25
C VAL A 204 13.82 -10.86 -16.28
N PRO A 205 14.12 -12.06 -16.80
CA PRO A 205 14.35 -13.25 -15.96
C PRO A 205 15.52 -13.09 -14.96
N SER A 206 16.48 -12.19 -15.22
CA SER A 206 17.58 -11.90 -14.30
C SER A 206 17.14 -11.24 -12.97
N GLY A 207 15.86 -10.85 -12.85
CA GLY A 207 15.30 -10.21 -11.67
C GLY A 207 15.24 -8.68 -11.73
N LEU A 208 15.74 -8.06 -12.80
CA LEU A 208 15.59 -6.62 -13.03
C LEU A 208 14.14 -6.30 -13.42
N THR A 209 13.61 -5.25 -12.81
CA THR A 209 12.28 -4.69 -13.11
C THR A 209 12.38 -3.18 -13.29
N TRP A 210 11.51 -2.62 -14.10
CA TRP A 210 11.38 -1.17 -14.24
C TRP A 210 9.94 -0.79 -14.47
N GLU A 211 9.61 0.42 -14.10
CA GLU A 211 8.29 0.99 -14.30
C GLU A 211 8.40 2.49 -14.57
N PHE A 212 7.75 2.94 -15.62
CA PHE A 212 7.60 4.35 -15.95
C PHE A 212 6.12 4.71 -15.96
N ALA A 213 5.79 5.89 -15.46
CA ALA A 213 4.42 6.37 -15.51
C ALA A 213 4.34 7.85 -15.86
N ILE A 214 3.26 8.19 -16.55
CA ILE A 214 2.81 9.56 -16.79
C ILE A 214 1.41 9.66 -16.24
N THR A 215 1.18 10.59 -15.32
CA THR A 215 -0.10 10.70 -14.61
C THR A 215 -0.55 12.14 -14.50
N ASN A 216 -1.80 12.34 -14.11
CA ASN A 216 -2.23 13.65 -13.63
C ASN A 216 -1.37 14.08 -12.43
N PRO A 217 -1.10 15.38 -12.25
CA PRO A 217 -0.15 15.88 -11.25
C PRO A 217 -0.66 15.71 -9.82
N GLU A 218 -1.96 15.69 -9.61
CA GLU A 218 -2.56 15.60 -8.29
C GLU A 218 -3.23 14.25 -8.04
N ALA A 219 -3.30 13.86 -6.76
CA ALA A 219 -4.03 12.68 -6.33
C ALA A 219 -5.53 13.00 -6.25
N THR A 220 -6.21 12.95 -7.38
CA THR A 220 -7.67 13.08 -7.45
C THR A 220 -8.34 11.71 -7.35
N GLY A 221 -9.58 11.68 -6.88
CA GLY A 221 -10.41 10.48 -6.95
C GLY A 221 -10.72 10.07 -8.40
N VAL A 222 -11.27 8.88 -8.58
CA VAL A 222 -11.83 8.48 -9.88
C VAL A 222 -12.99 9.42 -10.22
N THR A 223 -12.89 10.08 -11.35
CA THR A 223 -13.96 10.91 -11.90
C THR A 223 -14.25 10.53 -13.35
N SER A 224 -15.50 10.58 -13.74
CA SER A 224 -15.91 10.43 -15.13
C SER A 224 -15.94 11.78 -15.87
N SER A 225 -15.65 12.88 -15.17
CA SER A 225 -15.63 14.21 -15.77
C SER A 225 -14.35 14.41 -16.56
N ASP A 226 -14.46 14.96 -17.74
CA ASP A 226 -13.37 15.52 -18.54
C ASP A 226 -12.98 16.94 -18.08
N THR A 227 -13.72 17.46 -17.11
CA THR A 227 -13.44 18.76 -16.54
C THR A 227 -12.14 18.70 -15.74
N ILE A 228 -11.18 19.51 -16.11
CA ILE A 228 -9.95 19.72 -15.37
C ILE A 228 -10.30 20.26 -13.97
N ALA A 229 -9.82 19.60 -12.92
CA ALA A 229 -9.99 20.09 -11.58
C ALA A 229 -9.38 21.50 -11.47
N THR A 230 -10.06 22.39 -10.75
CA THR A 230 -9.54 23.73 -10.49
C THR A 230 -8.28 23.64 -9.62
N GLY A 231 -7.31 24.47 -9.86
CA GLY A 231 -6.02 24.48 -9.16
C GLY A 231 -4.88 24.08 -10.09
N ALA A 232 -3.98 23.24 -9.66
CA ALA A 232 -2.80 22.82 -10.41
C ALA A 232 -3.10 22.17 -11.75
N ALA A 233 -4.16 21.43 -11.82
CA ALA A 233 -4.63 20.86 -13.08
C ALA A 233 -4.94 21.94 -14.14
N ALA A 234 -5.11 23.20 -13.74
CA ALA A 234 -5.23 24.33 -14.65
C ALA A 234 -3.97 24.58 -15.49
N ASN A 235 -2.82 24.07 -15.09
CA ASN A 235 -1.56 24.28 -15.81
C ASN A 235 -1.29 23.25 -16.90
N ASN A 236 -2.19 22.28 -17.11
CA ASN A 236 -2.08 21.24 -18.16
C ASN A 236 -0.74 20.46 -18.12
N THR A 237 -0.19 20.26 -16.95
CA THR A 237 1.06 19.50 -16.76
C THR A 237 0.78 18.05 -16.37
N PHE A 238 1.72 17.16 -16.65
CA PHE A 238 1.71 15.79 -16.15
C PHE A 238 2.79 15.59 -15.10
N ALA A 239 2.57 14.64 -14.21
CA ALA A 239 3.60 14.13 -13.32
C ALA A 239 4.26 12.90 -13.96
N TYR A 240 5.56 12.74 -13.72
CA TYR A 240 6.41 11.72 -14.32
C TYR A 240 7.06 10.87 -13.22
N TRP A 241 7.09 9.56 -13.45
CA TRP A 241 7.55 8.60 -12.46
C TRP A 241 8.46 7.58 -13.11
N ALA A 242 9.46 7.15 -12.34
CA ALA A 242 10.31 6.03 -12.70
C ALA A 242 10.59 5.17 -11.46
N ASN A 243 10.62 3.87 -11.63
CA ASN A 243 11.13 2.92 -10.64
C ASN A 243 12.03 1.92 -11.35
N VAL A 244 13.14 1.56 -10.70
CA VAL A 244 14.00 0.44 -11.12
C VAL A 244 14.22 -0.43 -9.90
N GLY A 245 13.98 -1.72 -10.03
CA GLY A 245 14.13 -2.70 -8.97
C GLY A 245 14.93 -3.92 -9.42
N TYR A 246 15.58 -4.56 -8.47
CA TYR A 246 16.28 -5.81 -8.68
C TYR A 246 15.95 -6.78 -7.57
N LYS A 247 15.55 -8.00 -7.94
CA LYS A 247 15.26 -9.09 -7.02
C LYS A 247 16.16 -10.29 -7.32
N LYS A 248 16.80 -10.84 -6.29
CA LYS A 248 17.66 -12.01 -6.38
C LYS A 248 17.25 -13.04 -5.32
N SER A 249 17.16 -14.30 -5.73
CA SER A 249 17.07 -15.42 -4.79
C SER A 249 18.44 -15.67 -4.16
N LEU A 250 18.46 -15.97 -2.87
CA LEU A 250 19.66 -16.21 -2.08
C LEU A 250 19.74 -17.68 -1.66
N ALA A 251 20.97 -18.22 -1.64
CA ALA A 251 21.31 -19.52 -1.06
C ALA A 251 20.22 -20.60 -1.28
N GLU A 252 20.14 -21.17 -2.48
CA GLU A 252 19.24 -22.27 -2.80
C GLU A 252 17.76 -22.01 -2.42
N ASN A 253 17.29 -20.78 -2.68
CA ASN A 253 15.94 -20.30 -2.36
C ASN A 253 15.61 -20.14 -0.85
N LYS A 254 16.61 -20.16 0.04
CA LYS A 254 16.40 -19.88 1.48
C LYS A 254 16.09 -18.43 1.78
N GLY A 255 16.20 -17.54 0.79
CA GLY A 255 15.91 -16.14 0.98
C GLY A 255 15.79 -15.37 -0.31
N THR A 256 15.44 -14.09 -0.19
CA THR A 256 15.38 -13.13 -1.29
C THR A 256 16.00 -11.81 -0.87
N PHE A 257 16.67 -11.18 -1.79
CA PHE A 257 17.11 -9.79 -1.67
C PHE A 257 16.44 -8.97 -2.77
N THR A 258 15.73 -7.93 -2.39
CA THR A 258 15.09 -6.97 -3.30
C THR A 258 15.64 -5.59 -2.99
N THR A 259 16.05 -4.84 -4.00
CA THR A 259 16.48 -3.45 -3.85
C THR A 259 16.02 -2.64 -5.04
N GLY A 260 15.97 -1.33 -4.91
CA GLY A 260 15.63 -0.46 -6.02
C GLY A 260 15.56 1.00 -5.62
N ALA A 261 15.21 1.81 -6.60
CA ALA A 261 15.05 3.24 -6.46
C ALA A 261 13.81 3.71 -7.22
N SER A 262 13.16 4.71 -6.67
CA SER A 262 12.00 5.37 -7.27
C SER A 262 12.27 6.87 -7.40
N TYR A 263 11.71 7.49 -8.43
CA TYR A 263 11.79 8.92 -8.69
C TYR A 263 10.43 9.42 -9.18
N GLY A 264 10.02 10.58 -8.72
CA GLY A 264 8.81 11.27 -9.17
C GLY A 264 9.08 12.75 -9.34
N PHE A 265 8.63 13.33 -10.45
CA PHE A 265 8.64 14.75 -10.72
C PHE A 265 7.22 15.24 -10.98
N LEU A 266 6.77 16.17 -10.16
CA LEU A 266 5.44 16.74 -10.18
C LEU A 266 5.55 18.25 -10.39
N PRO A 267 5.56 18.69 -11.66
CA PRO A 267 5.58 20.12 -11.94
C PRO A 267 4.26 20.74 -11.50
N ASP A 268 4.31 21.96 -11.04
CA ASP A 268 3.15 22.79 -10.69
C ASP A 268 2.12 22.06 -9.83
N GLN A 269 2.50 21.52 -8.67
CA GLN A 269 1.61 20.77 -7.77
C GLN A 269 0.31 21.46 -7.37
N GLY A 270 0.16 22.66 -7.75
CA GLY A 270 -0.98 23.53 -7.67
C GLY A 270 -1.76 23.57 -6.39
N GLY A 271 -1.58 24.62 -5.72
CA GLY A 271 -2.53 25.16 -4.77
C GLY A 271 -2.69 24.44 -3.43
N LYS A 272 -2.19 23.20 -3.29
CA LYS A 272 -2.24 22.46 -2.02
C LYS A 272 -0.93 22.52 -1.24
N THR A 273 0.01 23.27 -1.72
CA THR A 273 1.30 23.52 -1.09
C THR A 273 1.40 25.00 -0.71
N LEU A 274 2.38 25.34 0.11
CA LEU A 274 2.70 26.74 0.40
C LEU A 274 3.20 27.42 -0.89
N GLY A 275 2.30 28.00 -1.65
CA GLY A 275 2.56 28.64 -2.94
C GLY A 275 2.04 27.79 -4.11
N ALA A 276 1.14 28.37 -4.89
CA ALA A 276 0.61 27.75 -6.09
C ALA A 276 1.71 27.67 -7.18
N GLY A 277 1.71 26.60 -7.96
CA GLY A 277 2.63 26.43 -9.06
C GLY A 277 4.06 26.07 -8.65
N ASN A 278 4.22 25.26 -7.62
CA ASN A 278 5.52 24.80 -7.14
C ASN A 278 5.86 23.41 -7.63
N ASP A 279 7.07 23.21 -8.06
CA ASP A 279 7.59 21.90 -8.45
C ASP A 279 7.89 21.05 -7.21
N LEU A 280 7.58 19.76 -7.30
CA LEU A 280 8.01 18.75 -6.33
C LEU A 280 8.79 17.65 -7.04
N THR A 281 10.00 17.42 -6.60
CA THR A 281 10.75 16.21 -6.85
C THR A 281 10.71 15.33 -5.60
N VAL A 282 10.46 14.04 -5.76
CA VAL A 282 10.51 13.06 -4.68
C VAL A 282 11.19 11.79 -5.16
N TRP A 283 12.04 11.22 -4.32
CA TRP A 283 12.75 9.98 -4.65
C TRP A 283 12.89 9.09 -3.43
N SER A 284 13.08 7.79 -3.66
CA SER A 284 13.41 6.85 -2.61
C SER A 284 14.38 5.77 -3.09
N ILE A 285 15.12 5.22 -2.14
CA ILE A 285 15.90 4.00 -2.31
C ILE A 285 15.48 2.99 -1.23
N TYR A 286 15.38 1.72 -1.59
CA TYR A 286 14.89 0.69 -0.68
C TYR A 286 15.68 -0.61 -0.77
N ALA A 287 15.62 -1.38 0.31
CA ALA A 287 16.12 -2.75 0.38
C ALA A 287 15.21 -3.62 1.25
N ASP A 288 14.98 -4.85 0.81
CA ASP A 288 14.21 -5.89 1.50
C ASP A 288 15.02 -7.20 1.45
N LEU A 289 15.61 -7.55 2.57
CA LEU A 289 16.31 -8.81 2.78
C LEU A 289 15.42 -9.75 3.57
N ARG A 290 15.10 -10.90 3.00
CA ARG A 290 14.40 -11.99 3.66
C ARG A 290 15.29 -13.22 3.60
N TYR A 291 15.59 -13.78 4.75
CA TYR A 291 16.43 -14.98 4.83
C TYR A 291 15.93 -15.90 5.93
N SER A 292 15.47 -17.09 5.54
CA SER A 292 14.84 -18.06 6.45
C SER A 292 13.66 -17.40 7.20
N GLN A 293 13.72 -17.31 8.53
CA GLN A 293 12.70 -16.67 9.36
C GLN A 293 12.92 -15.16 9.57
N PHE A 294 14.06 -14.62 9.17
CA PHE A 294 14.42 -13.23 9.42
C PHE A 294 14.08 -12.35 8.20
N SER A 295 13.56 -11.15 8.45
CA SER A 295 13.44 -10.10 7.43
C SER A 295 13.96 -8.79 7.96
N LEU A 296 14.69 -8.06 7.10
CA LEU A 296 15.15 -6.70 7.34
C LEU A 296 14.76 -5.85 6.13
N LEU A 297 13.92 -4.86 6.37
CA LEU A 297 13.40 -3.98 5.33
C LEU A 297 13.72 -2.55 5.70
N GLY A 298 14.00 -1.71 4.69
CA GLY A 298 14.19 -0.29 4.90
C GLY A 298 14.06 0.52 3.63
N GLU A 299 13.78 1.80 3.81
CA GLU A 299 13.64 2.76 2.73
C GLU A 299 14.07 4.14 3.22
N TYR A 300 14.80 4.85 2.38
CA TYR A 300 15.16 6.25 2.57
C TYR A 300 14.49 7.10 1.50
N PHE A 301 13.94 8.23 1.89
CA PHE A 301 13.30 9.23 1.04
C PHE A 301 14.05 10.54 1.05
N GLY A 302 14.02 11.22 -0.08
CA GLY A 302 14.35 12.63 -0.20
C GLY A 302 13.39 13.36 -1.11
N SER A 303 13.30 14.65 -0.96
CA SER A 303 12.48 15.50 -1.82
C SER A 303 13.04 16.92 -1.90
N ASP A 304 12.82 17.56 -3.04
CA ASP A 304 12.98 19.00 -3.23
C ASP A 304 11.62 19.58 -3.62
N ASN A 305 11.17 20.56 -2.85
CA ASN A 305 9.87 21.18 -3.02
C ASN A 305 10.05 22.70 -3.10
N GLU A 306 9.87 23.23 -4.29
CA GLU A 306 9.96 24.68 -4.53
C GLU A 306 8.98 25.42 -3.63
N LYS A 307 9.45 26.44 -2.92
CA LYS A 307 8.68 27.22 -1.94
C LYS A 307 7.95 26.36 -0.89
N GLY A 308 8.50 25.18 -0.61
CA GLY A 308 7.88 24.21 0.28
C GLY A 308 7.85 24.62 1.74
N ALA A 309 8.83 25.37 2.20
CA ALA A 309 8.90 25.87 3.58
C ALA A 309 8.19 27.22 3.76
N SER A 310 8.25 28.11 2.76
CA SER A 310 7.54 29.40 2.76
C SER A 310 7.42 29.94 1.34
N ALA A 311 6.77 31.07 1.15
CA ALA A 311 6.66 31.74 -0.16
C ALA A 311 8.02 32.11 -0.81
N THR A 312 9.09 32.12 -0.02
CA THR A 312 10.44 32.52 -0.46
C THR A 312 11.52 31.48 -0.14
N ARG A 313 11.14 30.32 0.42
CA ARG A 313 12.09 29.29 0.83
C ARG A 313 11.61 27.90 0.39
N ASP A 314 12.49 27.21 -0.32
CA ASP A 314 12.31 25.82 -0.68
C ASP A 314 12.44 24.90 0.55
N SER A 315 12.01 23.65 0.45
CA SER A 315 12.28 22.62 1.43
C SER A 315 12.86 21.38 0.78
N SER A 316 13.92 20.83 1.39
CA SER A 316 14.57 19.56 1.00
C SER A 316 14.36 18.55 2.10
N SER A 317 13.14 17.99 2.16
CA SER A 317 12.76 17.04 3.19
C SER A 317 13.46 15.69 2.99
N ASN A 318 13.74 15.00 4.09
CA ASN A 318 14.31 13.66 4.06
C ASN A 318 13.77 12.78 5.19
N GLY A 319 13.96 11.47 5.07
CA GLY A 319 13.53 10.56 6.12
C GLY A 319 13.78 9.10 5.76
N TYR A 320 13.65 8.23 6.75
CA TYR A 320 13.84 6.81 6.56
C TYR A 320 12.97 5.99 7.50
N TRP A 321 12.75 4.75 7.13
CA TRP A 321 12.27 3.71 8.04
C TRP A 321 13.10 2.44 7.89
N VAL A 322 13.21 1.70 9.00
CA VAL A 322 13.82 0.38 9.04
C VAL A 322 12.94 -0.53 9.88
N MET A 323 12.69 -1.74 9.41
CA MET A 323 11.86 -2.73 10.07
C MET A 323 12.55 -4.09 10.08
N ALA A 324 12.62 -4.72 11.25
CA ALA A 324 13.08 -6.08 11.40
C ALA A 324 11.94 -6.98 11.90
N THR A 325 11.89 -8.20 11.37
CA THR A 325 10.92 -9.22 11.82
C THR A 325 11.59 -10.58 11.91
N TYR A 326 11.07 -11.41 12.79
CA TYR A 326 11.50 -12.78 12.94
C TYR A 326 10.30 -13.71 13.06
N ARG A 327 10.18 -14.67 12.14
CA ARG A 327 9.06 -15.58 12.12
C ARG A 327 9.35 -16.87 12.89
N THR A 328 8.43 -17.25 13.76
CA THR A 328 8.47 -18.53 14.47
C THR A 328 7.09 -19.21 14.39
N GLY A 329 6.95 -20.18 13.51
CA GLY A 329 5.65 -20.80 13.22
C GLY A 329 4.63 -19.79 12.68
N ALA A 330 3.49 -19.66 13.37
CA ALA A 330 2.43 -18.72 13.04
C ALA A 330 2.65 -17.31 13.61
N PHE A 331 3.70 -17.09 14.40
CA PHE A 331 3.96 -15.84 15.11
C PHE A 331 5.16 -15.10 14.52
N GLU A 332 5.06 -13.77 14.40
CA GLU A 332 6.09 -12.91 13.83
C GLU A 332 6.21 -11.60 14.62
N PRO A 333 7.13 -11.49 15.59
CA PRO A 333 7.49 -10.21 16.20
C PRO A 333 8.03 -9.24 15.16
N VAL A 334 7.72 -7.96 15.38
CA VAL A 334 8.03 -6.84 14.49
C VAL A 334 8.54 -5.67 15.29
N ILE A 335 9.65 -5.09 14.86
CA ILE A 335 10.14 -3.80 15.34
C ILE A 335 10.36 -2.88 14.15
N ARG A 336 9.89 -1.64 14.24
CA ARG A 336 10.15 -0.59 13.24
C ARG A 336 10.56 0.69 13.90
N HIS A 337 11.53 1.36 13.29
CA HIS A 337 11.89 2.75 13.55
C HIS A 337 11.67 3.58 12.30
N SER A 338 11.19 4.81 12.44
CA SER A 338 11.11 5.77 11.35
C SER A 338 11.43 7.19 11.82
N PHE A 339 11.98 7.97 10.90
CA PHE A 339 12.36 9.37 11.12
C PHE A 339 12.03 10.19 9.88
N THR A 340 11.51 11.39 10.08
CA THR A 340 11.18 12.37 9.03
C THR A 340 11.68 13.74 9.46
N ASP A 341 12.35 14.43 8.54
CA ASP A 341 12.74 15.84 8.64
C ASP A 341 12.05 16.59 7.51
N SER A 342 11.24 17.60 7.84
CA SER A 342 10.46 18.37 6.87
C SER A 342 11.21 19.55 6.26
N ASP A 343 12.40 19.86 6.76
CA ASP A 343 13.21 21.02 6.39
C ASP A 343 12.40 22.34 6.38
N GLY A 344 11.77 22.62 7.52
CA GLY A 344 11.01 23.86 7.72
C GLY A 344 9.63 23.92 7.08
N ARG A 345 9.19 22.88 6.34
CA ARG A 345 7.82 22.79 5.81
C ARG A 345 6.80 22.56 6.93
N GLY A 346 7.18 21.83 7.93
CA GLY A 346 6.35 21.49 9.08
C GLY A 346 5.58 20.17 8.91
N ILE A 347 5.56 19.42 9.99
CA ILE A 347 4.85 18.15 10.13
C ILE A 347 4.13 18.10 11.48
N GLN A 348 2.96 17.49 11.52
CA GLN A 348 2.22 17.22 12.75
C GLN A 348 2.24 15.71 13.04
N LEU A 349 2.05 15.32 14.31
CA LEU A 349 1.96 13.90 14.67
C LEU A 349 0.92 13.16 13.79
N GLY A 350 -0.26 13.74 13.60
CA GLY A 350 -1.32 13.16 12.78
C GLY A 350 -1.01 13.03 11.29
N ASP A 351 -0.02 13.77 10.77
CA ASP A 351 0.42 13.63 9.37
C ASP A 351 1.19 12.33 9.16
N GLY A 352 2.06 11.96 10.09
CA GLY A 352 2.83 10.73 10.05
C GLY A 352 2.14 9.57 10.77
N ILE A 353 1.59 9.78 11.96
CA ILE A 353 0.99 8.77 12.79
C ILE A 353 -0.54 8.81 12.67
N ARG A 354 -1.11 7.83 11.98
CA ARG A 354 -2.57 7.77 11.77
C ARG A 354 -3.30 7.74 13.11
N SER A 355 -4.42 8.45 13.20
CA SER A 355 -5.27 8.59 14.39
C SER A 355 -4.61 9.32 15.56
N ALA A 356 -3.36 9.76 15.50
CA ALA A 356 -2.83 10.68 16.49
C ALA A 356 -3.48 12.06 16.35
N ALA A 357 -3.60 12.77 17.45
CA ALA A 357 -3.93 14.20 17.42
C ALA A 357 -2.83 15.00 16.70
N SER A 358 -3.12 16.21 16.27
CA SER A 358 -2.16 17.01 15.49
C SER A 358 -0.87 17.28 16.26
N GLY A 359 -0.95 17.60 17.53
CA GLY A 359 0.20 17.85 18.40
C GLY A 359 0.95 19.15 18.14
N GLY A 360 0.43 20.02 17.25
CA GLY A 360 1.15 21.20 16.78
C GLY A 360 2.04 20.89 15.57
N THR A 361 2.67 21.93 15.01
CA THR A 361 3.53 21.79 13.83
C THR A 361 5.00 21.88 14.24
N HIS A 362 5.78 20.90 13.84
CA HIS A 362 7.20 20.77 14.15
C HIS A 362 7.98 20.42 12.88
N ASP A 363 9.28 20.41 12.96
CA ASP A 363 10.13 20.10 11.80
C ASP A 363 10.44 18.61 11.66
N LYS A 364 10.58 17.91 12.78
CA LYS A 364 10.98 16.51 12.81
C LYS A 364 9.93 15.62 13.47
N LEU A 365 9.83 14.39 12.97
CA LEU A 365 8.95 13.35 13.53
C LEU A 365 9.67 12.02 13.58
N THR A 366 9.69 11.40 14.75
CA THR A 366 10.26 10.08 14.99
C THR A 366 9.16 9.12 15.47
N GLU A 367 9.26 7.85 15.10
CA GLU A 367 8.34 6.80 15.55
C GLU A 367 9.11 5.51 15.84
N TRP A 368 8.72 4.83 16.91
CA TRP A 368 8.99 3.43 17.16
C TRP A 368 7.69 2.63 17.19
N PHE A 369 7.71 1.45 16.59
CA PHE A 369 6.64 0.47 16.66
C PHE A 369 7.20 -0.88 17.10
N PHE A 370 6.58 -1.48 18.11
CA PHE A 370 6.90 -2.79 18.67
C PHE A 370 5.63 -3.63 18.62
N GLY A 371 5.61 -4.70 17.85
CA GLY A 371 4.39 -5.48 17.67
C GLY A 371 4.64 -6.91 17.26
N ALA A 372 3.56 -7.59 16.96
CA ALA A 372 3.60 -8.95 16.45
C ALA A 372 2.41 -9.24 15.55
N ASN A 373 2.64 -10.14 14.60
CA ASN A 373 1.63 -10.75 13.75
C ASN A 373 1.38 -12.19 14.21
N TRP A 374 0.12 -12.57 14.24
CA TRP A 374 -0.30 -13.97 14.39
C TRP A 374 -1.10 -14.38 13.16
N TYR A 375 -0.54 -15.28 12.37
CA TYR A 375 -1.17 -15.85 11.18
C TYR A 375 -2.03 -17.04 11.60
N ILE A 376 -3.31 -16.80 11.83
CA ILE A 376 -4.27 -17.78 12.33
C ILE A 376 -4.59 -18.81 11.23
N VAL A 377 -4.79 -18.32 10.01
CA VAL A 377 -5.00 -19.15 8.81
C VAL A 377 -4.08 -18.64 7.72
N GLY A 378 -3.43 -19.56 7.03
CA GLY A 378 -2.45 -19.24 6.01
C GLY A 378 -1.05 -18.98 6.60
N ASN A 379 -0.28 -18.17 5.92
CA ASN A 379 1.09 -17.83 6.28
C ASN A 379 1.41 -16.39 5.85
N GLU A 380 2.67 -15.96 5.94
CA GLU A 380 3.09 -14.63 5.53
C GLU A 380 2.71 -14.28 4.07
N ALA A 381 2.75 -15.25 3.17
CA ALA A 381 2.43 -15.05 1.76
C ALA A 381 0.91 -14.99 1.51
N LYS A 382 0.14 -15.85 2.19
CA LYS A 382 -1.32 -15.94 2.00
C LYS A 382 -2.11 -15.07 2.98
N HIS A 383 -1.73 -15.06 4.26
CA HIS A 383 -2.31 -14.29 5.37
C HIS A 383 -3.84 -14.12 5.30
N GLU A 384 -4.55 -15.24 5.06
CA GLU A 384 -6.02 -15.25 4.94
C GLU A 384 -6.68 -14.72 6.21
N VAL A 385 -6.24 -15.16 7.39
CA VAL A 385 -6.68 -14.61 8.68
C VAL A 385 -5.45 -14.25 9.51
N LYS A 386 -5.30 -12.97 9.81
CA LYS A 386 -4.17 -12.44 10.56
C LYS A 386 -4.65 -11.52 11.67
N LEU A 387 -4.11 -11.70 12.87
CA LEU A 387 -4.21 -10.76 13.98
C LEU A 387 -2.87 -10.05 14.14
N GLN A 388 -2.92 -8.74 14.31
CA GLN A 388 -1.76 -7.89 14.58
C GLN A 388 -2.01 -7.10 15.86
N ALA A 389 -0.98 -6.94 16.68
CA ALA A 389 -1.02 -6.11 17.88
C ALA A 389 0.33 -5.44 18.09
N GLY A 390 0.34 -4.23 18.62
CA GLY A 390 1.58 -3.53 18.89
C GLY A 390 1.39 -2.24 19.64
N TYR A 391 2.47 -1.84 20.30
CA TYR A 391 2.65 -0.57 20.96
C TYR A 391 3.49 0.34 20.09
N MET A 392 3.15 1.61 20.08
CA MET A 392 3.90 2.62 19.35
C MET A 392 4.18 3.83 20.23
N THR A 393 5.29 4.49 19.96
CA THR A 393 5.61 5.81 20.51
C THR A 393 6.16 6.70 19.41
N GLY A 394 5.83 7.97 19.46
CA GLY A 394 6.31 8.97 18.49
C GLY A 394 6.55 10.32 19.16
N GLU A 395 7.47 11.07 18.57
CA GLU A 395 7.81 12.42 19.01
C GLU A 395 7.94 13.32 17.80
N SER A 396 7.23 14.46 17.81
CA SER A 396 7.51 15.58 16.91
C SER A 396 8.16 16.72 17.68
N LYS A 397 9.20 17.29 17.11
CA LYS A 397 10.04 18.32 17.74
C LYS A 397 10.64 19.29 16.73
N ASP A 398 11.35 20.28 17.23
CA ASP A 398 11.96 21.39 16.54
C ASP A 398 10.90 22.23 15.80
N ILE A 399 10.86 23.51 16.07
CA ILE A 399 9.83 24.39 15.52
C ILE A 399 10.40 25.06 14.27
N PRO A 400 9.81 24.82 13.07
CA PRO A 400 10.38 25.38 11.85
C PRO A 400 10.26 26.89 11.72
N ILE A 401 9.14 27.49 12.12
CA ILE A 401 8.88 28.93 11.87
C ILE A 401 8.17 29.61 13.06
N THR A 402 7.08 29.05 13.52
CA THR A 402 6.29 29.54 14.66
C THR A 402 5.63 28.37 15.34
N GLY A 403 5.86 28.19 16.60
CA GLY A 403 5.20 27.14 17.38
C GLY A 403 4.98 27.58 18.80
N VAL A 404 3.96 27.04 19.41
CA VAL A 404 3.59 27.30 20.80
C VAL A 404 4.26 26.30 21.72
N SER A 405 4.68 25.13 21.21
CA SER A 405 5.28 24.05 21.99
C SER A 405 6.63 23.62 21.41
N ALA A 406 7.56 23.23 22.27
CA ALA A 406 8.85 22.70 21.84
C ALA A 406 8.75 21.32 21.21
N LYS A 407 7.77 20.50 21.61
CA LYS A 407 7.54 19.16 21.10
C LYS A 407 6.13 18.65 21.42
N ALA A 408 5.72 17.62 20.70
CA ALA A 408 4.57 16.79 21.08
C ALA A 408 4.96 15.31 21.00
N THR A 409 4.38 14.52 21.90
CA THR A 409 4.61 13.08 21.96
C THR A 409 3.28 12.34 21.81
N VAL A 410 3.35 11.14 21.28
CA VAL A 410 2.23 10.21 21.23
C VAL A 410 2.72 8.82 21.60
N ASP A 411 1.93 8.12 22.37
CA ASP A 411 2.16 6.71 22.67
C ASP A 411 0.83 5.96 22.75
N GLY A 412 0.89 4.64 22.61
CA GLY A 412 -0.28 3.82 22.79
C GLY A 412 -0.28 2.52 22.01
N PHE A 413 -1.44 1.90 22.02
CA PHE A 413 -1.63 0.55 21.53
C PHE A 413 -2.52 0.54 20.28
N ARG A 414 -2.19 -0.39 19.37
CA ARG A 414 -3.04 -0.73 18.22
C ARG A 414 -3.20 -2.23 18.10
N SER A 415 -4.37 -2.65 17.64
CA SER A 415 -4.55 -4.02 17.15
C SER A 415 -5.40 -4.02 15.89
N MET A 416 -5.22 -5.05 15.06
CA MET A 416 -5.97 -5.21 13.82
C MET A 416 -6.23 -6.69 13.54
N MET A 417 -7.47 -7.01 13.26
CA MET A 417 -7.85 -8.30 12.68
C MET A 417 -8.10 -8.15 11.19
N GLN A 418 -7.53 -9.04 10.42
CA GLN A 418 -7.65 -9.05 8.96
C GLN A 418 -8.18 -10.40 8.48
N VAL A 419 -9.07 -10.34 7.49
CA VAL A 419 -9.48 -11.49 6.67
C VAL A 419 -9.28 -11.12 5.20
N ASN A 420 -8.60 -11.98 4.44
CA ASN A 420 -8.50 -11.93 2.98
C ASN A 420 -9.22 -13.15 2.38
N PHE A 421 -9.83 -12.98 1.25
CA PHE A 421 -10.47 -14.04 0.48
C PHE A 421 -10.43 -13.76 -1.02
#